data_a290db66dcb76d9eb88dde4654495c9b
#
_entry.id   a290db66dcb76d9eb88dde4654495c9b
#
_cell.length_a   1.000
_cell.length_b   1.000
_cell.length_c   1.000
_cell.angle_alpha   90.00
_cell.angle_beta   90.00
_cell.angle_gamma   90.00
#
_symmetry.space_group_name_H-M   'P 1'
#
loop_
_entity.id
_entity.type
_entity.pdbx_description
1 polymer ?
#
loop_
_entity_poly.entity_id
_entity_poly.type
_entity_poly.pdbx_seq_one_letter_code
_entity_poly.pdbx_strand_id
1 'polypeptide(L)'
;MDQLINLQNKFTTNFCLKFISTAFGLWGIYKFMVYLYNARHCKFNLKDKTVVIIGASSGIGRAMAFEFYKKGAKLVLVARSVDKLELLCKELEDQKQQFNNFHNPTFYQLDITEFVNLEEENYKNKILELLDHSIDDRKTVDVLVCSAGLSNRGSIEKTKIDIFRELMEVNFFGFIYIIKTLLKFIPDDGAIININSIQGRVALPYRAPYSCSKHASLALFDSLRGEERPNLHILNVNAGYVNTGFGSRALNVDGKPMGFEDHNQLKGISPEEAAKRIISSLENREKELILAPFKIRLLVMLRWLSPSLTWWLLTRKAQADKKIEEKEMANKQED
;
A
#
# COMPACT_ATOMS: atom_id res chain seq x y z
N MET A 1 -57.78 -9.28 -2.45
CA MET A 1 -56.56 -8.53 -2.87
C MET A 1 -55.41 -8.76 -1.89
N ASP A 2 -55.66 -8.66 -0.59
CA ASP A 2 -54.62 -8.81 0.45
C ASP A 2 -53.95 -10.21 0.55
N GLN A 3 -54.71 -11.29 0.27
CA GLN A 3 -54.16 -12.65 0.22
C GLN A 3 -53.20 -12.86 -0.96
N LEU A 4 -53.45 -12.25 -2.11
CA LEU A 4 -52.57 -12.31 -3.29
C LEU A 4 -51.28 -11.52 -3.08
N ILE A 5 -51.38 -10.35 -2.44
CA ILE A 5 -50.21 -9.53 -2.08
C ILE A 5 -49.33 -10.25 -1.06
N ASN A 6 -49.90 -10.89 -0.07
CA ASN A 6 -49.18 -11.70 0.93
C ASN A 6 -48.47 -12.92 0.32
N LEU A 7 -49.11 -13.61 -0.62
CA LEU A 7 -48.49 -14.73 -1.34
C LEU A 7 -47.34 -14.27 -2.23
N GLN A 8 -47.47 -13.14 -2.93
CA GLN A 8 -46.43 -12.57 -3.78
C GLN A 8 -45.22 -12.09 -2.95
N ASN A 9 -45.46 -11.46 -1.81
CA ASN A 9 -44.39 -11.05 -0.88
C ASN A 9 -43.68 -12.27 -0.25
N LYS A 10 -44.39 -13.32 0.09
CA LYS A 10 -43.80 -14.54 0.62
C LYS A 10 -42.98 -15.31 -0.41
N PHE A 11 -43.41 -15.28 -1.68
CA PHE A 11 -42.67 -15.92 -2.78
C PHE A 11 -41.40 -15.14 -3.11
N THR A 12 -41.45 -13.81 -3.20
CA THR A 12 -40.27 -12.94 -3.44
C THR A 12 -39.30 -13.05 -2.28
N THR A 13 -39.73 -13.04 -1.02
CA THR A 13 -38.83 -13.13 0.13
C THR A 13 -38.13 -14.50 0.18
N ASN A 14 -38.85 -15.60 -0.05
CA ASN A 14 -38.26 -16.95 -0.10
C ASN A 14 -37.30 -17.12 -1.30
N PHE A 15 -37.61 -16.53 -2.43
CA PHE A 15 -36.73 -16.54 -3.60
C PHE A 15 -35.44 -15.76 -3.34
N CYS A 16 -35.53 -14.55 -2.78
CA CYS A 16 -34.37 -13.75 -2.40
C CYS A 16 -33.50 -14.45 -1.36
N LEU A 17 -34.11 -15.06 -0.32
CA LEU A 17 -33.38 -15.82 0.70
C LEU A 17 -32.63 -17.02 0.11
N LYS A 18 -33.29 -17.79 -0.76
CA LYS A 18 -32.65 -18.92 -1.45
C LYS A 18 -31.53 -18.46 -2.38
N PHE A 19 -31.72 -17.39 -3.13
CA PHE A 19 -30.69 -16.81 -3.99
C PHE A 19 -29.48 -16.36 -3.19
N ILE A 20 -29.69 -15.64 -2.09
CA ILE A 20 -28.63 -15.18 -1.18
C ILE A 20 -27.88 -16.37 -0.57
N SER A 21 -28.60 -17.39 -0.06
CA SER A 21 -27.96 -18.57 0.54
C SER A 21 -27.14 -19.36 -0.48
N THR A 22 -27.65 -19.50 -1.71
CA THR A 22 -26.92 -20.18 -2.80
C THR A 22 -25.67 -19.37 -3.20
N ALA A 23 -25.76 -18.06 -3.31
CA ALA A 23 -24.62 -17.19 -3.61
C ALA A 23 -23.54 -17.28 -2.51
N PHE A 24 -23.93 -17.30 -1.23
CA PHE A 24 -23.00 -17.52 -0.12
C PHE A 24 -22.36 -18.91 -0.15
N GLY A 25 -23.14 -19.96 -0.47
CA GLY A 25 -22.62 -21.30 -0.63
C GLY A 25 -21.58 -21.41 -1.74
N LEU A 26 -21.89 -20.87 -2.92
CA LEU A 26 -20.96 -20.82 -4.06
C LEU A 26 -19.68 -20.00 -3.73
N TRP A 27 -19.84 -18.88 -3.04
CA TRP A 27 -18.71 -18.09 -2.58
C TRP A 27 -17.83 -18.85 -1.58
N GLY A 28 -18.44 -19.59 -0.65
CA GLY A 28 -17.74 -20.48 0.29
C GLY A 28 -16.95 -21.58 -0.41
N ILE A 29 -17.56 -22.25 -1.39
CA ILE A 29 -16.91 -23.27 -2.23
C ILE A 29 -15.74 -22.65 -3.01
N TYR A 30 -15.95 -21.49 -3.64
CA TYR A 30 -14.89 -20.77 -4.35
C TYR A 30 -13.71 -20.45 -3.42
N LYS A 31 -13.98 -19.90 -2.22
CA LYS A 31 -12.93 -19.63 -1.23
C LYS A 31 -12.20 -20.88 -0.78
N PHE A 32 -12.91 -21.98 -0.58
CA PHE A 32 -12.31 -23.26 -0.23
C PHE A 32 -11.44 -23.81 -1.36
N MET A 33 -11.90 -23.74 -2.61
CA MET A 33 -11.10 -24.16 -3.78
C MET A 33 -9.85 -23.31 -3.93
N VAL A 34 -9.94 -21.97 -3.73
CA VAL A 34 -8.78 -21.06 -3.72
C VAL A 34 -7.82 -21.41 -2.58
N TYR A 35 -8.35 -21.72 -1.39
CA TYR A 35 -7.54 -22.16 -0.26
C TYR A 35 -6.79 -23.48 -0.58
N LEU A 36 -7.48 -24.49 -1.13
CA LEU A 36 -6.83 -25.75 -1.54
C LEU A 36 -5.80 -25.54 -2.66
N TYR A 37 -6.09 -24.67 -3.61
CA TYR A 37 -5.16 -24.30 -4.67
C TYR A 37 -3.89 -23.67 -4.09
N ASN A 38 -4.04 -22.69 -3.20
CA ASN A 38 -2.91 -22.00 -2.55
C ASN A 38 -2.12 -22.93 -1.62
N ALA A 39 -2.80 -23.86 -0.92
CA ALA A 39 -2.15 -24.85 -0.05
C ALA A 39 -1.27 -25.85 -0.80
N ARG A 40 -1.55 -26.08 -2.10
CA ARG A 40 -0.76 -26.97 -2.97
C ARG A 40 0.39 -26.28 -3.68
N HIS A 41 0.40 -24.95 -3.74
CA HIS A 41 1.47 -24.18 -4.38
C HIS A 41 2.56 -23.87 -3.37
N CYS A 42 3.82 -24.02 -3.78
CA CYS A 42 4.97 -23.69 -2.93
C CYS A 42 4.84 -22.24 -2.45
N LYS A 43 4.93 -22.05 -1.13
CA LYS A 43 5.01 -20.74 -0.52
C LYS A 43 6.23 -19.99 -1.05
N PHE A 44 6.11 -18.68 -1.19
CA PHE A 44 7.25 -17.84 -1.54
C PHE A 44 8.25 -17.86 -0.38
N ASN A 45 9.40 -18.51 -0.59
CA ASN A 45 10.44 -18.61 0.44
C ASN A 45 11.29 -17.33 0.44
N LEU A 46 11.43 -16.69 1.58
CA LEU A 46 12.17 -15.43 1.75
C LEU A 46 13.61 -15.60 2.23
N LYS A 47 13.97 -16.81 2.69
CA LYS A 47 15.32 -17.05 3.18
C LYS A 47 16.35 -16.88 2.05
N ASP A 48 17.41 -16.13 2.34
CA ASP A 48 18.50 -15.77 1.43
C ASP A 48 18.08 -14.97 0.17
N LYS A 49 16.82 -14.51 0.12
CA LYS A 49 16.29 -13.66 -0.95
C LYS A 49 16.69 -12.21 -0.77
N THR A 50 17.06 -11.54 -1.86
CA THR A 50 17.38 -10.11 -1.86
C THR A 50 16.11 -9.29 -1.94
N VAL A 51 15.87 -8.44 -0.94
CA VAL A 51 14.69 -7.58 -0.82
C VAL A 51 15.13 -6.12 -0.85
N VAL A 52 14.68 -5.39 -1.86
CA VAL A 52 14.88 -3.94 -1.97
C VAL A 52 13.62 -3.22 -1.47
N ILE A 53 13.76 -2.34 -0.47
CA ILE A 53 12.63 -1.61 0.13
C ILE A 53 12.77 -0.11 -0.15
N ILE A 54 11.98 0.40 -1.09
CA ILE A 54 11.90 1.84 -1.38
C ILE A 54 10.96 2.49 -0.37
N GLY A 55 11.48 3.39 0.47
CA GLY A 55 10.75 4.01 1.57
C GLY A 55 10.92 3.24 2.90
N ALA A 56 12.13 2.72 3.15
CA ALA A 56 12.44 1.91 4.33
C ALA A 56 12.55 2.70 5.64
N SER A 57 12.74 4.01 5.61
CA SER A 57 13.10 4.83 6.79
C SER A 57 11.97 5.01 7.82
N SER A 58 10.73 4.66 7.51
CA SER A 58 9.59 4.88 8.42
C SER A 58 8.37 4.00 8.08
N GLY A 59 7.43 3.94 9.04
CA GLY A 59 6.10 3.37 8.84
C GLY A 59 6.09 1.91 8.39
N ILE A 60 5.28 1.59 7.40
CA ILE A 60 5.11 0.22 6.90
C ILE A 60 6.43 -0.32 6.31
N GLY A 61 7.17 0.50 5.54
CA GLY A 61 8.44 0.06 4.93
C GLY A 61 9.47 -0.34 5.98
N ARG A 62 9.61 0.45 7.07
CA ARG A 62 10.48 0.12 8.20
C ARG A 62 10.05 -1.16 8.92
N ALA A 63 8.76 -1.29 9.20
CA ALA A 63 8.24 -2.50 9.85
C ALA A 63 8.42 -3.75 8.97
N MET A 64 8.25 -3.62 7.64
CA MET A 64 8.53 -4.71 6.70
C MET A 64 10.01 -5.10 6.69
N ALA A 65 10.94 -4.17 6.87
CA ALA A 65 12.37 -4.50 6.98
C ALA A 65 12.63 -5.49 8.12
N PHE A 66 12.04 -5.29 9.30
CA PHE A 66 12.14 -6.24 10.41
C PHE A 66 11.53 -7.60 10.09
N GLU A 67 10.34 -7.64 9.51
CA GLU A 67 9.69 -8.91 9.20
C GLU A 67 10.42 -9.68 8.09
N PHE A 68 10.97 -9.01 7.06
CA PHE A 68 11.81 -9.65 6.06
C PHE A 68 13.13 -10.16 6.68
N TYR A 69 13.77 -9.34 7.52
CA TYR A 69 15.01 -9.73 8.20
C TYR A 69 14.81 -10.97 9.08
N LYS A 70 13.71 -11.03 9.80
CA LYS A 70 13.28 -12.18 10.61
C LYS A 70 13.09 -13.46 9.79
N LYS A 71 12.76 -13.34 8.52
CA LYS A 71 12.60 -14.45 7.57
C LYS A 71 13.93 -14.86 6.89
N GLY A 72 15.04 -14.25 7.27
CA GLY A 72 16.38 -14.56 6.72
C GLY A 72 16.65 -13.90 5.36
N ALA A 73 15.96 -12.82 5.02
CA ALA A 73 16.19 -12.09 3.77
C ALA A 73 17.45 -11.21 3.86
N LYS A 74 18.08 -10.95 2.70
CA LYS A 74 19.11 -9.92 2.49
C LYS A 74 18.42 -8.61 2.20
N LEU A 75 18.72 -7.53 2.93
CA LEU A 75 17.99 -6.27 2.81
C LEU A 75 18.85 -5.17 2.17
N VAL A 76 18.21 -4.46 1.24
CA VAL A 76 18.66 -3.19 0.70
C VAL A 76 17.61 -2.14 1.05
N LEU A 77 17.96 -1.25 1.96
CA LEU A 77 17.07 -0.24 2.52
C LEU A 77 17.25 1.08 1.79
N VAL A 78 16.20 1.59 1.16
CA VAL A 78 16.29 2.79 0.32
C VAL A 78 15.36 3.87 0.84
N ALA A 79 15.91 5.07 1.09
CA ALA A 79 15.15 6.26 1.46
C ALA A 79 16.01 7.52 1.33
N ARG A 80 15.40 8.68 1.58
CA ARG A 80 16.07 9.99 1.55
C ARG A 80 16.93 10.28 2.79
N SER A 81 16.50 9.78 3.96
CA SER A 81 17.11 10.10 5.26
C SER A 81 18.16 9.07 5.63
N VAL A 82 19.43 9.42 5.43
CA VAL A 82 20.60 8.56 5.75
C VAL A 82 20.60 8.18 7.23
N ASP A 83 20.49 9.14 8.13
CA ASP A 83 20.52 8.90 9.59
C ASP A 83 19.52 7.83 10.03
N LYS A 84 18.30 7.84 9.44
CA LYS A 84 17.27 6.85 9.74
C LYS A 84 17.56 5.47 9.15
N LEU A 85 18.23 5.42 8.00
CA LEU A 85 18.65 4.17 7.38
C LEU A 85 19.78 3.51 8.16
N GLU A 86 20.78 4.30 8.57
CA GLU A 86 21.89 3.84 9.43
C GLU A 86 21.38 3.28 10.76
N LEU A 87 20.48 4.03 11.41
CA LEU A 87 19.85 3.57 12.66
C LEU A 87 19.09 2.26 12.44
N LEU A 88 18.32 2.14 11.35
CA LEU A 88 17.58 0.93 11.02
C LEU A 88 18.51 -0.26 10.76
N CYS A 89 19.61 -0.07 10.02
CA CYS A 89 20.62 -1.12 9.82
C CYS A 89 21.18 -1.60 11.15
N LYS A 90 21.59 -0.69 12.03
CA LYS A 90 22.09 -1.02 13.35
C LYS A 90 21.08 -1.79 14.20
N GLU A 91 19.82 -1.34 14.24
CA GLU A 91 18.75 -2.04 14.99
C GLU A 91 18.50 -3.46 14.45
N LEU A 92 18.62 -3.68 13.15
CA LEU A 92 18.48 -5.01 12.53
C LEU A 92 19.68 -5.90 12.86
N GLU A 93 20.89 -5.36 12.82
CA GLU A 93 22.13 -6.06 13.17
C GLU A 93 22.13 -6.48 14.65
N ASP A 94 21.65 -5.65 15.56
CA ASP A 94 21.51 -5.96 16.98
C ASP A 94 20.58 -7.17 17.22
N GLN A 95 19.64 -7.44 16.31
CA GLN A 95 18.70 -8.55 16.36
C GLN A 95 19.17 -9.79 15.55
N LYS A 96 20.36 -9.75 14.98
CA LYS A 96 20.91 -10.78 14.09
C LYS A 96 20.87 -12.19 14.70
N GLN A 97 21.29 -12.34 15.96
CA GLN A 97 21.27 -13.61 16.64
C GLN A 97 19.84 -14.08 16.95
N GLN A 98 18.99 -13.17 17.41
CA GLN A 98 17.60 -13.48 17.74
C GLN A 98 16.82 -14.01 16.53
N PHE A 99 17.08 -13.45 15.35
CA PHE A 99 16.39 -13.84 14.12
C PHE A 99 17.14 -14.92 13.32
N ASN A 100 18.32 -15.34 13.78
CA ASN A 100 19.17 -16.28 13.06
C ASN A 100 19.41 -15.86 11.59
N ASN A 101 19.56 -14.54 11.39
CA ASN A 101 19.86 -13.94 10.09
C ASN A 101 21.28 -13.36 10.12
N PHE A 102 22.17 -13.90 9.32
CA PHE A 102 23.60 -13.52 9.29
C PHE A 102 23.93 -12.55 8.14
N HIS A 103 22.96 -12.15 7.35
CA HIS A 103 23.16 -11.12 6.34
C HIS A 103 23.20 -9.74 6.98
N ASN A 104 24.18 -8.91 6.62
CA ASN A 104 24.22 -7.52 7.04
C ASN A 104 23.25 -6.74 6.15
N PRO A 105 22.31 -5.97 6.72
CA PRO A 105 21.48 -5.07 5.96
C PRO A 105 22.34 -3.94 5.38
N THR A 106 22.05 -3.54 4.16
CA THR A 106 22.71 -2.41 3.50
C THR A 106 21.71 -1.32 3.20
N PHE A 107 22.17 -0.10 2.97
CA PHE A 107 21.29 0.98 2.59
C PHE A 107 21.85 1.83 1.45
N TYR A 108 20.94 2.52 0.76
CA TYR A 108 21.26 3.46 -0.30
C TYR A 108 20.36 4.70 -0.18
N GLN A 109 20.99 5.88 -0.20
CA GLN A 109 20.26 7.14 -0.18
C GLN A 109 19.68 7.43 -1.57
N LEU A 110 18.36 7.58 -1.66
CA LEU A 110 17.71 7.91 -2.92
C LEU A 110 16.42 8.71 -2.69
N ASP A 111 16.31 9.84 -3.38
CA ASP A 111 15.03 10.53 -3.56
C ASP A 111 14.44 10.15 -4.92
N ILE A 112 13.33 9.44 -4.91
CA ILE A 112 12.68 8.96 -6.13
C ILE A 112 12.02 10.08 -6.95
N THR A 113 12.01 11.32 -6.46
CA THR A 113 11.49 12.50 -7.18
C THR A 113 12.56 13.22 -7.99
N GLU A 114 13.83 12.92 -7.77
CA GLU A 114 14.94 13.57 -8.49
C GLU A 114 15.01 13.18 -9.97
N PHE A 115 14.32 12.12 -10.38
CA PHE A 115 14.41 11.58 -11.73
C PHE A 115 13.68 12.40 -12.79
N VAL A 116 12.68 13.20 -12.39
CA VAL A 116 11.78 13.92 -13.30
C VAL A 116 12.50 14.83 -14.31
N ASN A 117 13.65 15.37 -13.91
CA ASN A 117 14.45 16.28 -14.74
C ASN A 117 15.70 15.61 -15.32
N LEU A 118 15.87 14.30 -15.15
CA LEU A 118 17.03 13.58 -15.64
C LEU A 118 16.73 12.88 -16.97
N GLU A 119 17.73 12.85 -17.85
CA GLU A 119 17.71 11.99 -19.03
C GLU A 119 17.66 10.51 -18.63
N GLU A 120 17.17 9.66 -19.54
CA GLU A 120 16.92 8.25 -19.26
C GLU A 120 18.17 7.51 -18.77
N GLU A 121 19.32 7.77 -19.36
CA GLU A 121 20.57 7.16 -18.96
C GLU A 121 21.00 7.57 -17.54
N ASN A 122 20.86 8.85 -17.20
CA ASN A 122 21.27 9.40 -15.91
C ASN A 122 20.45 8.83 -14.75
N TYR A 123 19.10 8.79 -14.86
CA TYR A 123 18.31 8.22 -13.79
C TYR A 123 18.52 6.70 -13.68
N LYS A 124 18.72 5.98 -14.79
CA LYS A 124 19.02 4.55 -14.76
C LYS A 124 20.33 4.27 -14.03
N ASN A 125 21.40 5.01 -14.35
CA ASN A 125 22.69 4.84 -13.69
C ASN A 125 22.58 5.06 -12.18
N LYS A 126 21.89 6.13 -11.74
CA LYS A 126 21.66 6.40 -10.32
C LYS A 126 20.88 5.29 -9.62
N ILE A 127 19.88 4.69 -10.27
CA ILE A 127 19.14 3.55 -9.71
C ILE A 127 20.01 2.29 -9.70
N LEU A 128 20.86 2.08 -10.71
CA LEU A 128 21.74 0.90 -10.79
C LEU A 128 22.86 0.92 -9.75
N GLU A 129 23.35 2.10 -9.33
CA GLU A 129 24.28 2.22 -8.21
C GLU A 129 23.78 1.52 -6.94
N LEU A 130 22.45 1.51 -6.71
CA LEU A 130 21.83 0.74 -5.64
C LEU A 130 22.23 -0.74 -5.69
N LEU A 131 22.35 -1.33 -6.88
CA LEU A 131 22.73 -2.73 -7.06
C LEU A 131 24.23 -2.95 -6.82
N ASP A 132 25.08 -1.96 -7.10
CA ASP A 132 26.52 -2.08 -6.92
C ASP A 132 26.94 -2.01 -5.45
N HIS A 133 26.22 -1.21 -4.65
CA HIS A 133 26.53 -1.04 -3.21
C HIS A 133 25.98 -2.12 -2.30
N SER A 134 25.03 -2.95 -2.76
CA SER A 134 24.16 -3.66 -1.82
C SER A 134 23.93 -5.12 -2.13
N ILE A 135 24.32 -5.62 -3.27
CA ILE A 135 23.89 -6.93 -3.74
C ILE A 135 25.11 -7.74 -4.18
N ASP A 136 25.02 -9.05 -3.95
CA ASP A 136 26.00 -10.03 -4.39
C ASP A 136 26.25 -9.94 -5.92
N ASP A 137 27.31 -10.56 -6.41
CA ASP A 137 27.76 -10.52 -7.80
C ASP A 137 26.63 -10.82 -8.85
N ARG A 138 25.50 -11.40 -8.40
CA ARG A 138 24.36 -11.71 -9.26
C ARG A 138 23.47 -10.51 -9.57
N LYS A 139 23.56 -9.43 -8.82
CA LYS A 139 22.71 -8.22 -8.95
C LYS A 139 21.19 -8.53 -9.04
N THR A 140 20.73 -9.57 -8.36
CA THR A 140 19.35 -10.04 -8.43
C THR A 140 18.50 -9.36 -7.35
N VAL A 141 17.32 -8.88 -7.72
CA VAL A 141 16.29 -8.36 -6.79
C VAL A 141 15.14 -9.36 -6.75
N ASP A 142 15.09 -10.21 -5.73
CA ASP A 142 14.01 -11.22 -5.61
C ASP A 142 12.68 -10.59 -5.24
N VAL A 143 12.69 -9.53 -4.40
CA VAL A 143 11.49 -8.79 -3.99
C VAL A 143 11.76 -7.29 -4.03
N LEU A 144 10.96 -6.56 -4.79
CA LEU A 144 10.94 -5.09 -4.79
C LEU A 144 9.73 -4.58 -4.02
N VAL A 145 9.95 -3.75 -2.99
CA VAL A 145 8.89 -3.13 -2.18
C VAL A 145 8.80 -1.65 -2.49
N CYS A 146 7.67 -1.22 -3.05
CA CYS A 146 7.33 0.17 -3.34
C CYS A 146 6.50 0.74 -2.17
N SER A 147 7.18 1.29 -1.13
CA SER A 147 6.54 1.76 0.11
C SER A 147 6.69 3.27 0.35
N ALA A 148 7.47 3.99 -0.44
CA ALA A 148 7.51 5.44 -0.37
C ALA A 148 6.13 6.05 -0.68
N GLY A 149 5.81 7.17 -0.03
CA GLY A 149 4.53 7.81 -0.28
C GLY A 149 4.35 9.11 0.50
N LEU A 150 3.49 9.95 -0.08
CA LEU A 150 3.10 11.24 0.46
C LEU A 150 1.59 11.39 0.35
N SER A 151 0.96 12.08 1.30
CA SER A 151 -0.48 12.35 1.33
C SER A 151 -0.75 13.84 1.36
N ASN A 152 -2.02 14.23 1.17
CA ASN A 152 -2.44 15.61 1.33
C ASN A 152 -3.76 15.72 2.08
N ARG A 153 -4.06 16.95 2.53
CA ARG A 153 -5.33 17.39 3.10
C ARG A 153 -5.70 18.76 2.54
N GLY A 154 -6.88 18.86 1.94
CA GLY A 154 -7.41 20.12 1.42
C GLY A 154 -8.43 19.92 0.32
N SER A 155 -9.29 20.93 0.13
CA SER A 155 -10.25 20.95 -0.97
C SER A 155 -9.52 21.12 -2.31
N ILE A 156 -10.10 20.61 -3.39
CA ILE A 156 -9.55 20.78 -4.76
C ILE A 156 -9.38 22.26 -5.08
N GLU A 157 -10.37 23.08 -4.75
CA GLU A 157 -10.37 24.51 -5.03
C GLU A 157 -9.18 25.26 -4.43
N LYS A 158 -8.78 24.91 -3.17
CA LYS A 158 -7.73 25.61 -2.42
C LYS A 158 -6.36 25.00 -2.61
N THR A 159 -6.27 23.73 -2.99
CA THR A 159 -5.00 23.01 -3.09
C THR A 159 -4.22 23.47 -4.32
N LYS A 160 -2.98 23.94 -4.13
CA LYS A 160 -2.10 24.35 -5.22
C LYS A 160 -1.81 23.19 -6.18
N ILE A 161 -1.72 23.51 -7.48
CA ILE A 161 -1.48 22.49 -8.53
C ILE A 161 -0.16 21.75 -8.35
N ASP A 162 0.85 22.40 -7.76
CA ASP A 162 2.15 21.77 -7.52
C ASP A 162 2.08 20.63 -6.52
N ILE A 163 1.12 20.66 -5.58
CA ILE A 163 0.87 19.53 -4.66
C ILE A 163 0.34 18.31 -5.42
N PHE A 164 -0.49 18.52 -6.46
CA PHE A 164 -0.92 17.43 -7.33
C PHE A 164 0.26 16.81 -8.07
N ARG A 165 1.17 17.63 -8.60
CA ARG A 165 2.39 17.17 -9.28
C ARG A 165 3.30 16.42 -8.31
N GLU A 166 3.59 16.99 -7.15
CA GLU A 166 4.46 16.39 -6.13
C GLU A 166 3.95 15.01 -5.69
N LEU A 167 2.63 14.88 -5.43
CA LEU A 167 2.08 13.58 -5.06
C LEU A 167 2.12 12.56 -6.21
N MET A 168 1.97 13.00 -7.45
CA MET A 168 2.16 12.14 -8.62
C MET A 168 3.62 11.71 -8.76
N GLU A 169 4.58 12.61 -8.56
CA GLU A 169 6.01 12.27 -8.61
C GLU A 169 6.37 11.23 -7.56
N VAL A 170 6.00 11.45 -6.29
CA VAL A 170 6.33 10.52 -5.20
C VAL A 170 5.60 9.19 -5.32
N ASN A 171 4.26 9.21 -5.53
CA ASN A 171 3.43 8.02 -5.39
C ASN A 171 3.28 7.21 -6.68
N PHE A 172 3.70 7.75 -7.83
CA PHE A 172 3.47 7.15 -9.14
C PHE A 172 4.72 7.18 -10.02
N PHE A 173 5.17 8.35 -10.48
CA PHE A 173 6.29 8.44 -11.43
C PHE A 173 7.60 7.89 -10.83
N GLY A 174 7.90 8.21 -9.57
CA GLY A 174 9.07 7.66 -8.89
C GLY A 174 9.14 6.13 -8.96
N PHE A 175 8.00 5.45 -8.81
CA PHE A 175 7.96 3.99 -8.96
C PHE A 175 8.08 3.53 -10.41
N ILE A 176 7.60 4.29 -11.39
CA ILE A 176 7.79 3.97 -12.80
C ILE A 176 9.30 3.93 -13.13
N TYR A 177 10.06 4.96 -12.72
CA TYR A 177 11.52 4.99 -12.94
C TYR A 177 12.22 3.78 -12.31
N ILE A 178 11.89 3.47 -11.04
CA ILE A 178 12.44 2.32 -10.32
C ILE A 178 12.10 1.01 -11.04
N ILE A 179 10.82 0.78 -11.36
CA ILE A 179 10.36 -0.46 -11.98
C ILE A 179 10.98 -0.64 -13.36
N LYS A 180 10.93 0.37 -14.23
CA LYS A 180 11.53 0.31 -15.57
C LYS A 180 13.01 -0.04 -15.54
N THR A 181 13.75 0.42 -14.53
CA THR A 181 15.18 0.16 -14.39
C THR A 181 15.45 -1.22 -13.79
N LEU A 182 14.75 -1.59 -12.71
CA LEU A 182 15.04 -2.79 -11.93
C LEU A 182 14.33 -4.05 -12.46
N LEU A 183 13.31 -3.93 -13.30
CA LEU A 183 12.51 -5.07 -13.74
C LEU A 183 13.34 -6.21 -14.36
N LYS A 184 14.39 -5.90 -15.12
CA LYS A 184 15.29 -6.88 -15.72
C LYS A 184 16.16 -7.65 -14.71
N PHE A 185 16.30 -7.13 -13.48
CA PHE A 185 17.05 -7.77 -12.39
C PHE A 185 16.15 -8.57 -11.44
N ILE A 186 14.83 -8.49 -11.63
CA ILE A 186 13.86 -9.30 -10.88
C ILE A 186 13.67 -10.62 -11.63
N PRO A 187 13.86 -11.79 -11.00
CA PRO A 187 13.63 -13.08 -11.65
C PRO A 187 12.15 -13.29 -11.98
N ASP A 188 11.82 -14.19 -12.90
CA ASP A 188 10.43 -14.43 -13.33
C ASP A 188 9.52 -14.92 -12.22
N ASP A 189 10.07 -15.64 -11.25
CA ASP A 189 9.37 -16.08 -10.05
C ASP A 189 9.47 -15.10 -8.87
N GLY A 190 10.10 -13.93 -9.08
CA GLY A 190 10.25 -12.86 -8.12
C GLY A 190 8.93 -12.15 -7.77
N ALA A 191 9.02 -11.09 -6.96
CA ALA A 191 7.84 -10.37 -6.52
C ALA A 191 8.03 -8.85 -6.49
N ILE A 192 6.92 -8.11 -6.73
CA ILE A 192 6.84 -6.68 -6.49
C ILE A 192 5.66 -6.41 -5.55
N ILE A 193 5.90 -5.66 -4.47
CA ILE A 193 4.87 -5.25 -3.50
C ILE A 193 4.61 -3.76 -3.66
N ASN A 194 3.39 -3.40 -4.01
CA ASN A 194 2.93 -2.02 -4.05
C ASN A 194 2.19 -1.67 -2.76
N ILE A 195 2.76 -0.81 -1.93
CA ILE A 195 2.06 -0.25 -0.76
C ILE A 195 1.16 0.88 -1.21
N ASN A 196 -0.04 0.49 -1.58
CA ASN A 196 -1.10 1.37 -2.02
C ASN A 196 -2.03 1.75 -0.84
N SER A 197 -3.21 2.25 -1.13
CA SER A 197 -4.21 2.69 -0.17
C SER A 197 -5.61 2.25 -0.61
N ILE A 198 -6.52 2.14 0.34
CA ILE A 198 -7.97 2.11 0.07
C ILE A 198 -8.38 3.28 -0.84
N GLN A 199 -7.67 4.41 -0.75
CA GLN A 199 -7.91 5.57 -1.61
C GLN A 199 -7.49 5.36 -3.08
N GLY A 200 -6.82 4.27 -3.41
CA GLY A 200 -6.67 3.79 -4.79
C GLY A 200 -7.89 3.01 -5.32
N ARG A 201 -8.85 2.66 -4.46
CA ARG A 201 -10.12 1.99 -4.82
C ARG A 201 -11.33 2.90 -4.66
N VAL A 202 -11.32 3.77 -3.64
CA VAL A 202 -12.42 4.70 -3.34
C VAL A 202 -11.82 6.05 -2.95
N ALA A 203 -11.98 7.06 -3.82
CA ALA A 203 -11.50 8.40 -3.53
C ALA A 203 -12.24 9.01 -2.33
N LEU A 204 -11.52 9.74 -1.48
CA LEU A 204 -12.10 10.46 -0.35
C LEU A 204 -12.15 11.97 -0.65
N PRO A 205 -13.21 12.67 -0.22
CA PRO A 205 -13.23 14.14 -0.21
C PRO A 205 -12.01 14.72 0.53
N TYR A 206 -11.55 15.89 0.13
CA TYR A 206 -10.40 16.60 0.68
C TYR A 206 -9.06 15.84 0.57
N ARG A 207 -8.96 14.85 -0.34
CA ARG A 207 -7.79 14.01 -0.58
C ARG A 207 -7.52 13.80 -2.09
N ALA A 208 -8.01 14.71 -2.95
CA ALA A 208 -7.99 14.48 -4.39
C ALA A 208 -6.59 14.19 -4.95
N PRO A 209 -5.52 14.98 -4.69
CA PRO A 209 -4.17 14.67 -5.19
C PRO A 209 -3.71 13.27 -4.80
N TYR A 210 -3.90 12.90 -3.53
CA TYR A 210 -3.53 11.59 -3.00
C TYR A 210 -4.33 10.46 -3.64
N SER A 211 -5.65 10.62 -3.71
CA SER A 211 -6.53 9.61 -4.32
C SER A 211 -6.19 9.38 -5.80
N CYS A 212 -5.94 10.46 -6.55
CA CYS A 212 -5.52 10.36 -7.96
C CYS A 212 -4.21 9.59 -8.09
N SER A 213 -3.19 9.93 -7.30
CA SER A 213 -1.89 9.26 -7.37
C SER A 213 -1.98 7.78 -6.99
N LYS A 214 -2.81 7.41 -6.01
CA LYS A 214 -3.00 6.02 -5.59
C LYS A 214 -3.86 5.20 -6.56
N HIS A 215 -4.82 5.82 -7.27
CA HIS A 215 -5.51 5.18 -8.38
C HIS A 215 -4.57 4.93 -9.56
N ALA A 216 -3.73 5.91 -9.92
CA ALA A 216 -2.72 5.77 -10.95
C ALA A 216 -1.71 4.65 -10.62
N SER A 217 -1.20 4.64 -9.39
CA SER A 217 -0.31 3.58 -8.89
C SER A 217 -0.98 2.20 -8.98
N LEU A 218 -2.24 2.06 -8.53
CA LEU A 218 -2.95 0.79 -8.62
C LEU A 218 -3.07 0.29 -10.07
N ALA A 219 -3.44 1.18 -10.99
CA ALA A 219 -3.58 0.85 -12.40
C ALA A 219 -2.26 0.40 -13.02
N LEU A 220 -1.14 1.05 -12.67
CA LEU A 220 0.20 0.66 -13.12
C LEU A 220 0.53 -0.79 -12.76
N PHE A 221 0.37 -1.17 -11.49
CA PHE A 221 0.72 -2.51 -11.02
C PHE A 221 -0.29 -3.58 -11.48
N ASP A 222 -1.55 -3.21 -11.68
CA ASP A 222 -2.55 -4.11 -12.28
C ASP A 222 -2.25 -4.37 -13.76
N SER A 223 -1.77 -3.35 -14.52
CA SER A 223 -1.32 -3.50 -15.90
C SER A 223 -0.08 -4.40 -15.97
N LEU A 224 0.94 -4.10 -15.15
CA LEU A 224 2.18 -4.88 -15.11
C LEU A 224 1.94 -6.37 -14.84
N ARG A 225 0.93 -6.71 -14.04
CA ARG A 225 0.55 -8.11 -13.77
C ARG A 225 0.08 -8.86 -15.01
N GLY A 226 -0.52 -8.16 -15.96
CA GLY A 226 -1.09 -8.74 -17.18
C GLY A 226 -0.13 -8.77 -18.38
N GLU A 227 1.07 -8.21 -18.23
CA GLU A 227 2.05 -8.10 -19.30
C GLU A 227 2.90 -9.38 -19.46
N GLU A 228 4.05 -9.28 -20.08
CA GLU A 228 4.89 -10.35 -20.65
C GLU A 228 5.46 -11.34 -19.62
N ARG A 229 5.34 -11.07 -18.31
CA ARG A 229 5.94 -11.89 -17.24
C ARG A 229 4.88 -12.49 -16.31
N PRO A 230 4.14 -13.53 -16.74
CA PRO A 230 2.98 -14.07 -16.03
C PRO A 230 3.31 -14.71 -14.67
N ASN A 231 4.56 -15.10 -14.44
CA ASN A 231 5.02 -15.71 -13.20
C ASN A 231 5.49 -14.67 -12.17
N LEU A 232 5.76 -13.41 -12.59
CA LEU A 232 6.12 -12.32 -11.70
C LEU A 232 4.96 -12.02 -10.74
N HIS A 233 5.23 -12.17 -9.45
CA HIS A 233 4.20 -11.97 -8.46
C HIS A 233 4.01 -10.50 -8.12
N ILE A 234 2.84 -9.93 -8.40
CA ILE A 234 2.48 -8.55 -8.03
C ILE A 234 1.49 -8.59 -6.88
N LEU A 235 1.88 -8.03 -5.71
CA LEU A 235 1.00 -7.87 -4.54
C LEU A 235 0.61 -6.39 -4.39
N ASN A 236 -0.66 -6.06 -4.64
CA ASN A 236 -1.23 -4.76 -4.32
C ASN A 236 -1.77 -4.74 -2.88
N VAL A 237 -1.17 -3.92 -2.01
CA VAL A 237 -1.60 -3.73 -0.62
C VAL A 237 -2.44 -2.46 -0.52
N ASN A 238 -3.75 -2.59 -0.44
CA ASN A 238 -4.67 -1.47 -0.24
C ASN A 238 -4.83 -1.19 1.25
N ALA A 239 -3.91 -0.38 1.80
CA ALA A 239 -3.88 -0.06 3.23
C ALA A 239 -4.99 0.93 3.61
N GLY A 240 -5.69 0.64 4.69
CA GLY A 240 -6.52 1.60 5.41
C GLY A 240 -5.67 2.46 6.34
N TYR A 241 -6.17 2.72 7.55
CA TYR A 241 -5.40 3.47 8.54
C TYR A 241 -4.38 2.56 9.23
N VAL A 242 -3.11 2.97 9.18
CA VAL A 242 -1.98 2.37 9.87
C VAL A 242 -1.27 3.47 10.67
N ASN A 243 -1.02 3.25 11.95
CA ASN A 243 -0.42 4.25 12.85
C ASN A 243 1.08 4.38 12.58
N THR A 244 1.48 5.28 11.68
CA THR A 244 2.85 5.38 11.14
C THR A 244 3.45 6.79 11.18
N GLY A 245 2.76 7.78 11.72
CA GLY A 245 3.16 9.19 11.55
C GLY A 245 2.96 9.72 10.11
N PHE A 246 2.21 8.99 9.25
CA PHE A 246 1.99 9.38 7.87
C PHE A 246 1.07 10.59 7.73
N GLY A 247 0.11 10.73 8.65
CA GLY A 247 -0.85 11.82 8.66
C GLY A 247 -0.22 13.18 8.98
N SER A 248 0.70 13.22 9.94
CA SER A 248 1.39 14.45 10.34
C SER A 248 2.30 15.01 9.23
N ARG A 249 2.80 14.12 8.35
CA ARG A 249 3.59 14.48 7.17
C ARG A 249 2.76 14.83 5.94
N ALA A 250 1.44 14.63 5.98
CA ALA A 250 0.55 14.98 4.86
C ALA A 250 0.63 16.49 4.57
N LEU A 251 0.62 16.87 3.30
CA LEU A 251 0.68 18.27 2.90
C LEU A 251 -0.68 18.94 3.04
N ASN A 252 -0.71 20.16 3.52
CA ASN A 252 -1.89 21.03 3.49
C ASN A 252 -2.08 21.66 2.09
N VAL A 253 -3.01 22.58 1.95
CA VAL A 253 -3.31 23.28 0.68
C VAL A 253 -2.15 24.11 0.14
N ASP A 254 -1.20 24.49 0.99
CA ASP A 254 -0.03 25.32 0.65
C ASP A 254 1.26 24.51 0.43
N GLY A 255 1.21 23.18 0.65
CA GLY A 255 2.38 22.30 0.53
C GLY A 255 3.20 22.19 1.83
N LYS A 256 2.68 22.67 2.96
CA LYS A 256 3.34 22.50 4.26
C LYS A 256 2.83 21.24 4.96
N PRO A 257 3.67 20.53 5.73
CA PRO A 257 3.21 19.41 6.55
C PRO A 257 2.10 19.83 7.54
N MET A 258 1.12 18.95 7.74
CA MET A 258 0.02 19.17 8.69
C MET A 258 0.53 19.32 10.14
N GLY A 259 1.60 18.63 10.51
CA GLY A 259 2.19 18.68 11.85
C GLY A 259 1.42 17.93 12.94
N PHE A 260 0.25 17.37 12.64
CA PHE A 260 -0.54 16.55 13.56
C PHE A 260 -1.11 15.30 12.89
N GLU A 261 -1.33 14.28 13.71
CA GLU A 261 -1.90 13.02 13.24
C GLU A 261 -3.43 13.08 13.15
N ASP A 262 -3.96 12.40 12.14
CA ASP A 262 -5.39 12.13 12.01
C ASP A 262 -5.83 11.17 13.13
N HIS A 263 -6.89 11.55 13.86
CA HIS A 263 -7.48 10.72 14.90
C HIS A 263 -7.82 9.29 14.44
N ASN A 264 -8.27 9.11 13.19
CA ASN A 264 -8.51 7.79 12.61
C ASN A 264 -7.20 7.01 12.40
N GLN A 265 -6.09 7.71 12.13
CA GLN A 265 -4.79 7.10 11.90
C GLN A 265 -4.17 6.60 13.21
N LEU A 266 -4.34 7.36 14.31
CA LEU A 266 -3.93 6.92 15.64
C LEU A 266 -4.64 5.63 16.09
N LYS A 267 -5.89 5.43 15.67
CA LYS A 267 -6.67 4.20 15.90
C LYS A 267 -6.41 3.10 14.87
N GLY A 268 -5.54 3.34 13.90
CA GLY A 268 -5.14 2.35 12.89
C GLY A 268 -4.40 1.15 13.50
N ILE A 269 -4.24 0.11 12.71
CA ILE A 269 -3.40 -1.02 13.11
C ILE A 269 -1.94 -0.58 13.24
N SER A 270 -1.15 -1.30 14.03
CA SER A 270 0.28 -1.00 14.14
C SER A 270 1.03 -1.31 12.82
N PRO A 271 2.16 -0.64 12.55
CA PRO A 271 3.01 -0.94 11.40
C PRO A 271 3.50 -2.39 11.40
N GLU A 272 3.79 -2.95 12.56
CA GLU A 272 4.27 -4.33 12.75
C GLU A 272 3.19 -5.34 12.36
N GLU A 273 1.95 -5.13 12.80
CA GLU A 273 0.83 -5.98 12.41
C GLU A 273 0.54 -5.86 10.90
N ALA A 274 0.64 -4.65 10.33
CA ALA A 274 0.53 -4.43 8.90
C ALA A 274 1.62 -5.22 8.14
N ALA A 275 2.88 -5.11 8.56
CA ALA A 275 4.01 -5.81 7.95
C ALA A 275 3.83 -7.34 7.99
N LYS A 276 3.45 -7.91 9.14
CA LYS A 276 3.19 -9.36 9.28
C LYS A 276 2.14 -9.85 8.28
N ARG A 277 1.03 -9.12 8.14
CA ARG A 277 -0.03 -9.48 7.18
C ARG A 277 0.45 -9.37 5.74
N ILE A 278 1.21 -8.33 5.40
CA ILE A 278 1.77 -8.14 4.07
C ILE A 278 2.72 -9.29 3.71
N ILE A 279 3.64 -9.64 4.61
CA ILE A 279 4.58 -10.74 4.39
C ILE A 279 3.84 -12.07 4.26
N SER A 280 2.83 -12.33 5.10
CA SER A 280 2.00 -13.53 4.97
C SER A 280 1.27 -13.60 3.61
N SER A 281 0.74 -12.46 3.12
CA SER A 281 0.10 -12.40 1.80
C SER A 281 1.10 -12.64 0.66
N LEU A 282 2.34 -12.12 0.78
CA LEU A 282 3.42 -12.41 -0.16
C LEU A 282 3.76 -13.90 -0.18
N GLU A 283 4.01 -14.50 1.00
CA GLU A 283 4.32 -15.93 1.14
C GLU A 283 3.21 -16.82 0.54
N ASN A 284 1.94 -16.42 0.67
CA ASN A 284 0.79 -17.11 0.10
C ASN A 284 0.49 -16.75 -1.35
N ARG A 285 1.32 -15.93 -2.00
CA ARG A 285 1.14 -15.43 -3.37
C ARG A 285 -0.22 -14.79 -3.62
N GLU A 286 -0.76 -14.09 -2.62
CA GLU A 286 -1.99 -13.32 -2.77
C GLU A 286 -1.73 -12.12 -3.71
N LYS A 287 -2.64 -11.90 -4.64
CA LYS A 287 -2.51 -10.80 -5.62
C LYS A 287 -2.90 -9.45 -5.06
N GLU A 288 -3.77 -9.45 -4.06
CA GLU A 288 -4.31 -8.24 -3.45
C GLU A 288 -4.59 -8.46 -1.95
N LEU A 289 -4.14 -7.51 -1.13
CA LEU A 289 -4.45 -7.45 0.28
C LEU A 289 -5.21 -6.15 0.59
N ILE A 290 -6.45 -6.28 1.08
CA ILE A 290 -7.18 -5.14 1.65
C ILE A 290 -6.91 -5.11 3.16
N LEU A 291 -6.01 -4.23 3.58
CA LEU A 291 -5.56 -4.08 4.96
C LEU A 291 -6.44 -3.05 5.69
N ALA A 292 -7.71 -3.39 5.87
CA ALA A 292 -8.71 -2.51 6.48
C ALA A 292 -9.79 -3.31 7.22
N PRO A 293 -10.50 -2.68 8.20
CA PRO A 293 -11.65 -3.28 8.85
C PRO A 293 -12.76 -3.65 7.87
N PHE A 294 -13.58 -4.62 8.27
CA PHE A 294 -14.67 -5.14 7.42
C PHE A 294 -15.59 -4.03 6.85
N LYS A 295 -15.93 -3.02 7.66
CA LYS A 295 -16.75 -1.87 7.23
C LYS A 295 -16.16 -1.15 6.01
N ILE A 296 -14.84 -0.99 5.97
CA ILE A 296 -14.14 -0.34 4.85
C ILE A 296 -14.09 -1.26 3.63
N ARG A 297 -13.90 -2.57 3.83
CA ARG A 297 -13.97 -3.56 2.73
C ARG A 297 -15.36 -3.54 2.09
N LEU A 298 -16.41 -3.44 2.90
CA LEU A 298 -17.79 -3.31 2.42
C LEU A 298 -17.99 -2.01 1.62
N LEU A 299 -17.40 -0.88 2.04
CA LEU A 299 -17.47 0.39 1.33
C LEU A 299 -16.82 0.28 -0.08
N VAL A 300 -15.71 -0.42 -0.21
CA VAL A 300 -15.07 -0.68 -1.51
C VAL A 300 -16.01 -1.46 -2.43
N MET A 301 -16.70 -2.50 -1.91
CA MET A 301 -17.71 -3.24 -2.68
C MET A 301 -18.92 -2.36 -3.03
N LEU A 302 -19.40 -1.57 -2.07
CA LEU A 302 -20.55 -0.68 -2.26
C LEU A 302 -20.30 0.37 -3.36
N ARG A 303 -19.07 0.79 -3.56
CA ARG A 303 -18.67 1.71 -4.65
C ARG A 303 -19.11 1.20 -6.02
N TRP A 304 -19.07 -0.12 -6.24
CA TRP A 304 -19.48 -0.75 -7.49
C TRP A 304 -20.97 -1.07 -7.55
N LEU A 305 -21.55 -1.47 -6.42
CA LEU A 305 -22.95 -1.90 -6.35
C LEU A 305 -23.91 -0.72 -6.30
N SER A 306 -23.58 0.33 -5.57
CA SER A 306 -24.43 1.52 -5.39
C SER A 306 -23.55 2.78 -5.22
N PRO A 307 -23.11 3.40 -6.34
CA PRO A 307 -22.32 4.63 -6.30
C PRO A 307 -23.00 5.76 -5.51
N SER A 308 -24.30 5.96 -5.70
CA SER A 308 -25.06 7.04 -5.04
C SER A 308 -25.03 6.90 -3.52
N LEU A 309 -25.25 5.69 -2.99
CA LEU A 309 -25.19 5.44 -1.55
C LEU A 309 -23.76 5.62 -1.02
N THR A 310 -22.77 5.18 -1.77
CA THR A 310 -21.36 5.33 -1.38
C THR A 310 -21.00 6.81 -1.24
N TRP A 311 -21.35 7.65 -2.23
CA TRP A 311 -21.03 9.07 -2.19
C TRP A 311 -21.82 9.80 -1.11
N TRP A 312 -23.05 9.43 -0.86
CA TRP A 312 -23.82 9.99 0.27
C TRP A 312 -23.16 9.70 1.63
N LEU A 313 -22.71 8.46 1.85
CA LEU A 313 -21.97 8.08 3.08
C LEU A 313 -20.65 8.83 3.23
N LEU A 314 -19.86 8.90 2.15
CA LEU A 314 -18.56 9.56 2.14
C LEU A 314 -18.67 11.07 2.34
N THR A 315 -19.66 11.71 1.73
CA THR A 315 -19.91 13.15 1.90
C THR A 315 -20.28 13.47 3.34
N ARG A 316 -21.19 12.70 3.95
CA ARG A 316 -21.55 12.88 5.36
C ARG A 316 -20.37 12.71 6.30
N LYS A 317 -19.56 11.66 6.08
CA LYS A 317 -18.35 11.44 6.86
C LYS A 317 -17.37 12.60 6.71
N ALA A 318 -17.09 13.03 5.49
CA ALA A 318 -16.16 14.12 5.23
C ALA A 318 -16.58 15.45 5.89
N GLN A 319 -17.88 15.76 5.91
CA GLN A 319 -18.41 16.93 6.61
C GLN A 319 -18.25 16.82 8.13
N ALA A 320 -18.41 15.62 8.69
CA ALA A 320 -18.19 15.38 10.11
C ALA A 320 -16.71 15.50 10.49
N ASP A 321 -15.82 14.88 9.72
CA ASP A 321 -14.36 14.93 9.94
C ASP A 321 -13.84 16.37 9.85
N LYS A 322 -14.32 17.16 8.87
CA LYS A 322 -13.96 18.58 8.72
C LYS A 322 -14.34 19.43 9.94
N LYS A 323 -15.53 19.22 10.50
CA LYS A 323 -15.95 19.95 11.72
C LYS A 323 -15.06 19.63 12.94
N ILE A 324 -14.55 18.40 13.03
CA ILE A 324 -13.62 18.00 14.09
C ILE A 324 -12.27 18.68 13.87
N GLU A 325 -11.73 18.64 12.65
CA GLU A 325 -10.45 19.29 12.31
C GLU A 325 -10.49 20.83 12.57
N GLU A 326 -11.61 21.49 12.23
CA GLU A 326 -11.79 22.92 12.48
C GLU A 326 -11.80 23.25 13.98
N LYS A 327 -12.44 22.41 14.82
CA LYS A 327 -12.42 22.58 16.29
C LYS A 327 -11.04 22.36 16.89
N GLU A 328 -10.32 21.34 16.43
CA GLU A 328 -8.95 21.05 16.91
C GLU A 328 -7.96 22.18 16.53
N MET A 329 -8.15 22.80 15.36
CA MET A 329 -7.33 23.94 14.95
C MET A 329 -7.67 25.21 15.75
N ALA A 330 -8.94 25.46 16.07
CA ALA A 330 -9.35 26.60 16.91
C ALA A 330 -8.78 26.49 18.30
N ASN A 331 -8.87 25.32 18.94
CA ASN A 331 -8.33 25.11 20.29
C ASN A 331 -6.81 25.30 20.38
N LYS A 332 -6.07 24.99 19.28
CA LYS A 332 -4.60 25.18 19.24
C LYS A 332 -4.15 26.62 18.99
N GLN A 333 -5.05 27.50 18.59
CA GLN A 333 -4.76 28.95 18.46
C GLN A 333 -5.02 29.74 19.75
N GLU A 334 -5.72 29.11 20.72
CA GLU A 334 -6.01 29.68 22.02
C GLU A 334 -4.96 29.31 23.11
N ASP A 335 -4.14 28.28 22.85
CA ASP A 335 -2.97 27.89 23.66
C ASP A 335 -1.68 28.51 23.09
#